data_485f5685f5d80e10d3da291201886457
#
_entry.id   485f5685f5d80e10d3da291201886457
#
_cell.length_a   1.000
_cell.length_b   1.000
_cell.length_c   1.000
_cell.angle_alpha   90.00
_cell.angle_beta   90.00
_cell.angle_gamma   90.00
#
_symmetry.space_group_name_H-M   'P 1'
#
loop_
_entity.id
_entity.type
_entity.pdbx_description
1 polymer ?
#
loop_
_entity_poly.entity_id
_entity_poly.type
_entity_poly.pdbx_seq_one_letter_code
_entity_poly.pdbx_strand_id
1 'polypeptide(L)'
;MKRIQTRLKALLAAALLTSAFSVHAQEAPENYVSYPYAFVGLQGGIQETGTHCYNNWKLFTPTASVSVGAQFTPVIGARLHVNGLWNKGGLRSYGKYKYKYITTDLDAMVNLVNLISKTDYHPLDIYLIGGVGLNNAWDTDIIPGLSATDTKNRLSHNFRVGGMLDYKVARNWSINLEFNANSLSDRYNAIYYSGNDDWQFTAQLGVTYKIGLPHKVKGDPNSNIIVDPTTIGAGTETGSANTNVNIDKPAPAPTPAPAPTPAPVVKDDNITRNIFFGLRETKVSATEQAKLNEVVKWLKEHPTAKVTVTGYADKNTGNKDINARYAKQRAESVTRELVKKGIQASRISTDSKGDLVQPFNINDDNRVTIVIGKE
;
A
#
# COMPACT_ATOMS: atom_id res chain seq x y z
N MET A 1 1.66 40.92 16.54
CA MET A 1 0.60 40.37 15.66
C MET A 1 1.13 39.33 14.65
N LYS A 2 2.18 39.56 13.85
CA LYS A 2 2.70 38.55 12.87
C LYS A 2 3.10 37.20 13.48
N ARG A 3 3.68 37.14 14.68
CA ARG A 3 4.08 35.87 15.33
C ARG A 3 2.89 35.03 15.81
N ILE A 4 1.74 35.63 16.10
CA ILE A 4 0.52 34.92 16.51
C ILE A 4 -0.16 34.28 15.29
N GLN A 5 -0.17 34.97 14.16
CA GLN A 5 -0.73 34.43 12.90
C GLN A 5 0.09 33.24 12.36
N THR A 6 1.40 33.24 12.54
CA THR A 6 2.24 32.11 12.11
C THR A 6 2.03 30.87 12.98
N ARG A 7 1.86 31.07 14.30
CA ARG A 7 1.52 29.96 15.23
C ARG A 7 0.10 29.43 15.03
N LEU A 8 -0.85 30.31 14.69
CA LEU A 8 -2.22 29.92 14.38
C LEU A 8 -2.31 29.11 13.08
N LYS A 9 -1.54 29.46 12.06
CA LYS A 9 -1.45 28.69 10.80
C LYS A 9 -0.78 27.33 10.99
N ALA A 10 0.23 27.22 11.85
CA ALA A 10 0.87 25.96 12.18
C ALA A 10 -0.06 25.06 13.04
N LEU A 11 -0.83 25.65 13.96
CA LEU A 11 -1.87 24.93 14.74
C LEU A 11 -3.04 24.49 13.86
N LEU A 12 -3.48 25.31 12.90
CA LEU A 12 -4.51 24.91 11.93
C LEU A 12 -4.04 23.77 11.00
N ALA A 13 -2.78 23.80 10.56
CA ALA A 13 -2.20 22.72 9.76
C ALA A 13 -2.09 21.41 10.58
N ALA A 14 -1.72 21.50 11.86
CA ALA A 14 -1.71 20.36 12.78
C ALA A 14 -3.12 19.85 13.09
N ALA A 15 -4.10 20.74 13.25
CA ALA A 15 -5.51 20.39 13.50
C ALA A 15 -6.18 19.78 12.26
N LEU A 16 -5.83 20.22 11.05
CA LEU A 16 -6.29 19.60 9.80
C LEU A 16 -5.68 18.20 9.61
N LEU A 17 -4.45 17.97 10.05
CA LEU A 17 -3.86 16.63 10.10
C LEU A 17 -4.55 15.73 11.13
N THR A 18 -4.93 16.25 12.30
CA THR A 18 -5.60 15.45 13.34
C THR A 18 -7.07 15.17 13.05
N SER A 19 -7.79 16.06 12.35
CA SER A 19 -9.19 15.82 11.96
C SER A 19 -9.35 14.81 10.80
N ALA A 20 -8.29 14.59 10.02
CA ALA A 20 -8.27 13.53 9.01
C ALA A 20 -8.09 12.12 9.63
N PHE A 21 -7.75 12.03 10.92
CA PHE A 21 -7.47 10.76 11.62
C PHE A 21 -8.60 10.27 12.52
N SER A 22 -9.81 10.83 12.47
CA SER A 22 -11.00 10.13 12.97
C SER A 22 -11.39 9.01 11.98
N VAL A 23 -10.44 8.18 11.64
CA VAL A 23 -10.70 6.87 11.07
C VAL A 23 -11.33 6.05 12.18
N HIS A 24 -12.62 5.79 12.07
CA HIS A 24 -13.27 4.72 12.82
C HIS A 24 -12.35 3.51 12.75
N ALA A 25 -12.09 2.87 13.89
CA ALA A 25 -11.44 1.57 13.96
C ALA A 25 -12.33 0.58 13.20
N GLN A 26 -12.22 0.59 11.89
CA GLN A 26 -12.81 -0.41 11.02
C GLN A 26 -11.92 -1.62 11.15
N GLU A 27 -12.55 -2.78 11.31
CA GLU A 27 -11.98 -4.12 11.42
C GLU A 27 -10.63 -4.24 10.75
N ALA A 28 -9.66 -4.84 11.44
CA ALA A 28 -8.30 -5.02 10.95
C ALA A 28 -8.34 -5.43 9.47
N PRO A 29 -7.66 -4.70 8.57
CA PRO A 29 -7.73 -4.97 7.15
C PRO A 29 -7.36 -6.44 6.93
N GLU A 30 -8.15 -7.17 6.17
CA GLU A 30 -7.76 -8.49 5.70
C GLU A 30 -6.35 -8.35 5.12
N ASN A 31 -5.40 -9.13 5.63
CA ASN A 31 -3.95 -9.00 5.44
C ASN A 31 -3.54 -9.42 4.01
N TYR A 32 -4.13 -8.80 3.00
CA TYR A 32 -3.88 -9.15 1.60
C TYR A 32 -3.38 -7.93 0.82
N VAL A 33 -2.15 -8.02 0.33
CA VAL A 33 -1.58 -7.06 -0.62
C VAL A 33 -1.35 -7.78 -1.94
N SER A 34 -1.99 -7.33 -3.00
CA SER A 34 -1.76 -7.83 -4.36
C SER A 34 -0.66 -7.03 -5.05
N TYR A 35 0.18 -7.70 -5.83
CA TYR A 35 1.23 -7.11 -6.64
C TYR A 35 1.01 -7.49 -8.11
N PRO A 36 1.33 -6.59 -9.07
CA PRO A 36 1.80 -5.23 -8.87
C PRO A 36 0.68 -4.26 -8.48
N TYR A 37 1.03 -3.18 -7.78
CA TYR A 37 0.13 -2.06 -7.57
C TYR A 37 0.85 -0.74 -7.85
N ALA A 38 0.10 0.27 -8.32
CA ALA A 38 0.59 1.64 -8.47
C ALA A 38 0.36 2.43 -7.17
N PHE A 39 1.09 3.52 -6.98
CA PHE A 39 0.88 4.42 -5.85
C PHE A 39 1.20 5.87 -6.21
N VAL A 40 0.58 6.77 -5.45
CA VAL A 40 0.87 8.20 -5.46
C VAL A 40 1.19 8.63 -4.03
N GLY A 41 2.28 9.36 -3.85
CA GLY A 41 2.73 9.87 -2.56
C GLY A 41 2.81 11.39 -2.54
N LEU A 42 2.48 11.98 -1.39
CA LEU A 42 2.65 13.40 -1.10
C LEU A 42 3.36 13.53 0.24
N GLN A 43 4.46 14.27 0.28
CA GLN A 43 5.27 14.43 1.48
C GLN A 43 5.64 15.90 1.69
N GLY A 44 5.85 16.28 2.95
CA GLY A 44 6.37 17.57 3.34
C GLY A 44 7.36 17.42 4.49
N GLY A 45 8.31 18.31 4.57
CA GLY A 45 9.33 18.19 5.61
C GLY A 45 10.35 19.31 5.60
N ILE A 46 11.52 18.97 6.04
CA ILE A 46 12.67 19.88 6.13
C ILE A 46 13.84 19.34 5.33
N GLN A 47 14.67 20.23 4.89
CA GLN A 47 15.92 19.94 4.22
C GLN A 47 17.04 20.85 4.68
N GLU A 48 18.24 20.41 4.43
CA GLU A 48 19.48 21.14 4.68
C GLU A 48 20.49 20.85 3.58
N THR A 49 21.24 21.86 3.13
CA THR A 49 22.42 21.67 2.29
C THR A 49 23.65 21.66 3.16
N GLY A 50 24.39 20.55 3.16
CA GLY A 50 25.65 20.42 3.86
C GLY A 50 26.68 21.34 3.26
N THR A 51 27.31 22.19 4.07
CA THR A 51 28.37 23.08 3.67
C THR A 51 29.51 23.09 4.71
N HIS A 52 30.73 23.08 4.25
CA HIS A 52 31.91 23.26 5.11
C HIS A 52 32.14 24.71 5.54
N CYS A 53 31.44 25.63 4.88
CA CYS A 53 31.72 27.06 5.01
C CYS A 53 30.78 27.82 5.94
N TYR A 54 29.76 27.15 6.53
CA TYR A 54 28.76 27.78 7.39
C TYR A 54 28.22 26.85 8.46
N ASN A 55 27.46 27.39 9.42
CA ASN A 55 26.78 26.58 10.43
C ASN A 55 25.50 25.97 9.83
N ASN A 56 25.51 24.67 9.55
CA ASN A 56 24.45 23.91 8.90
C ASN A 56 23.11 24.03 9.63
N TRP A 57 23.08 24.04 10.97
CA TRP A 57 21.87 24.21 11.76
C TRP A 57 21.05 25.48 11.44
N LYS A 58 21.64 26.44 10.77
CA LYS A 58 20.97 27.69 10.34
C LYS A 58 20.44 27.62 8.90
N LEU A 59 20.67 26.53 8.20
CA LEU A 59 20.33 26.36 6.78
C LEU A 59 19.05 25.56 6.54
N PHE A 60 18.41 25.04 7.58
CA PHE A 60 17.15 24.32 7.42
C PHE A 60 16.10 25.14 6.68
N THR A 61 15.44 24.50 5.70
CA THR A 61 14.33 25.05 4.92
C THR A 61 13.23 24.01 4.76
N PRO A 62 11.97 24.42 4.54
CA PRO A 62 10.92 23.49 4.21
C PRO A 62 11.14 22.91 2.81
N THR A 63 10.65 21.70 2.63
CA THR A 63 10.60 21.01 1.34
C THR A 63 9.28 20.27 1.19
N ALA A 64 8.86 20.05 -0.05
CA ALA A 64 7.70 19.23 -0.36
C ALA A 64 8.01 18.33 -1.56
N SER A 65 7.37 17.18 -1.61
CA SER A 65 7.55 16.25 -2.72
C SER A 65 6.26 15.54 -3.11
N VAL A 66 6.22 15.15 -4.37
CA VAL A 66 5.20 14.30 -4.97
C VAL A 66 5.90 13.11 -5.61
N SER A 67 5.34 11.94 -5.46
CA SER A 67 5.85 10.73 -6.09
C SER A 67 4.73 9.93 -6.75
N VAL A 68 5.08 9.28 -7.85
CA VAL A 68 4.23 8.31 -8.55
C VAL A 68 5.10 7.09 -8.82
N GLY A 69 4.60 5.90 -8.48
CA GLY A 69 5.39 4.68 -8.64
C GLY A 69 4.56 3.42 -8.70
N ALA A 70 5.27 2.30 -8.77
CA ALA A 70 4.68 0.99 -8.72
C ALA A 70 5.54 0.04 -7.87
N GLN A 71 4.88 -0.78 -7.10
CA GLN A 71 5.48 -1.92 -6.42
C GLN A 71 5.22 -3.15 -7.28
N PHE A 72 6.27 -3.70 -7.88
CA PHE A 72 6.16 -4.81 -8.84
C PHE A 72 6.06 -6.17 -8.16
N THR A 73 6.78 -6.32 -7.06
CA THR A 73 6.83 -7.52 -6.24
C THR A 73 6.75 -7.11 -4.77
N PRO A 74 6.58 -8.03 -3.82
CA PRO A 74 6.66 -7.69 -2.39
C PRO A 74 7.94 -6.95 -2.01
N VAL A 75 9.06 -7.20 -2.72
CA VAL A 75 10.38 -6.67 -2.40
C VAL A 75 10.78 -5.47 -3.24
N ILE A 76 10.44 -5.46 -4.54
CA ILE A 76 10.98 -4.49 -5.51
C ILE A 76 9.90 -3.56 -6.03
N GLY A 77 10.17 -2.27 -5.97
CA GLY A 77 9.38 -1.21 -6.56
C GLY A 77 10.25 -0.13 -7.23
N ALA A 78 9.61 0.77 -7.95
CA ALA A 78 10.23 1.96 -8.50
C ALA A 78 9.27 3.14 -8.47
N ARG A 79 9.82 4.36 -8.42
CA ARG A 79 9.03 5.59 -8.45
C ARG A 79 9.74 6.72 -9.18
N LEU A 80 8.95 7.60 -9.76
CA LEU A 80 9.36 8.95 -10.10
C LEU A 80 9.08 9.85 -8.90
N HIS A 81 10.07 10.56 -8.41
CA HIS A 81 9.99 11.43 -7.25
C HIS A 81 10.38 12.85 -7.63
N VAL A 82 9.51 13.82 -7.35
CA VAL A 82 9.75 15.24 -7.59
C VAL A 82 9.72 15.96 -6.26
N ASN A 83 10.83 16.64 -5.95
CA ASN A 83 11.02 17.36 -4.70
C ASN A 83 11.45 18.80 -5.02
N GLY A 84 10.96 19.76 -4.27
CA GLY A 84 11.33 21.15 -4.50
C GLY A 84 10.82 22.09 -3.42
N LEU A 85 11.11 23.33 -3.54
CA LEU A 85 10.65 24.59 -2.98
C LEU A 85 11.79 25.62 -3.02
N TRP A 86 12.28 26.07 -1.89
CA TRP A 86 13.46 26.95 -1.79
C TRP A 86 14.44 26.38 -0.79
N ASN A 87 15.72 26.68 -1.04
CA ASN A 87 16.80 26.25 -0.18
C ASN A 87 17.66 27.46 0.25
N LYS A 88 18.56 27.25 1.19
CA LYS A 88 19.51 28.22 1.67
C LYS A 88 20.93 27.69 1.51
N GLY A 89 21.79 28.52 1.00
CA GLY A 89 23.24 28.37 1.11
C GLY A 89 23.81 29.34 2.15
N GLY A 90 25.04 29.10 2.57
CA GLY A 90 25.73 29.99 3.52
C GLY A 90 27.23 30.02 3.29
N LEU A 91 27.77 31.23 3.36
CA LEU A 91 29.20 31.49 3.33
C LEU A 91 29.62 32.27 4.59
N ARG A 92 30.71 31.85 5.23
CA ARG A 92 31.16 32.43 6.49
C ARG A 92 31.42 33.94 6.37
N SER A 93 31.91 34.39 5.23
CA SER A 93 32.27 35.80 4.98
C SER A 93 31.09 36.65 4.48
N TYR A 94 30.06 36.06 3.90
CA TYR A 94 28.97 36.77 3.22
C TYR A 94 27.59 36.53 3.82
N GLY A 95 27.42 35.54 4.69
CA GLY A 95 26.14 35.22 5.31
C GLY A 95 25.34 34.19 4.52
N LYS A 96 24.01 34.29 4.62
CA LYS A 96 23.07 33.37 4.01
C LYS A 96 22.44 33.95 2.75
N TYR A 97 22.18 33.11 1.78
CA TYR A 97 21.45 33.43 0.55
C TYR A 97 20.40 32.33 0.30
N LYS A 98 19.43 32.61 -0.54
CA LYS A 98 18.35 31.70 -0.93
C LYS A 98 18.39 31.42 -2.42
N TYR A 99 17.85 30.27 -2.79
CA TYR A 99 17.62 29.88 -4.17
C TYR A 99 16.42 28.95 -4.24
N LYS A 100 15.77 28.87 -5.40
CA LYS A 100 14.72 27.91 -5.68
C LYS A 100 15.32 26.68 -6.34
N TYR A 101 14.69 25.54 -6.15
CA TYR A 101 15.13 24.30 -6.81
C TYR A 101 13.94 23.37 -7.06
N ILE A 102 14.14 22.48 -7.99
CA ILE A 102 13.34 21.30 -8.24
C ILE A 102 14.26 20.13 -8.58
N THR A 103 14.06 19.00 -7.94
CA THR A 103 14.78 17.76 -8.21
C THR A 103 13.79 16.73 -8.71
N THR A 104 14.16 16.01 -9.77
CA THR A 104 13.36 14.92 -10.34
C THR A 104 14.22 13.67 -10.40
N ASP A 105 13.83 12.66 -9.67
CA ASP A 105 14.57 11.41 -9.48
C ASP A 105 13.77 10.20 -9.95
N LEU A 106 14.45 9.24 -10.52
CA LEU A 106 13.97 7.89 -10.71
C LEU A 106 14.59 7.02 -9.61
N ASP A 107 13.76 6.56 -8.69
CA ASP A 107 14.15 5.79 -7.52
C ASP A 107 13.82 4.31 -7.71
N ALA A 108 14.76 3.43 -7.37
CA ALA A 108 14.51 2.03 -7.06
C ALA A 108 14.21 1.89 -5.55
N MET A 109 13.27 1.04 -5.21
CA MET A 109 12.81 0.81 -3.84
C MET A 109 12.91 -0.67 -3.48
N VAL A 110 13.55 -0.99 -2.36
CA VAL A 110 13.67 -2.37 -1.85
C VAL A 110 13.05 -2.45 -0.47
N ASN A 111 11.98 -3.23 -0.33
CA ASN A 111 11.35 -3.51 0.96
C ASN A 111 12.20 -4.50 1.75
N LEU A 112 12.87 -4.02 2.78
CA LEU A 112 13.78 -4.81 3.61
C LEU A 112 13.02 -5.79 4.50
N VAL A 113 11.80 -5.45 4.92
CA VAL A 113 10.97 -6.32 5.76
C VAL A 113 10.55 -7.54 4.96
N ASN A 114 10.01 -7.34 3.75
CA ASN A 114 9.60 -8.43 2.87
C ASN A 114 10.78 -9.22 2.27
N LEU A 115 11.97 -8.62 2.21
CA LEU A 115 13.19 -9.32 1.79
C LEU A 115 13.60 -10.40 2.81
N ILE A 116 13.39 -10.15 4.10
CA ILE A 116 13.81 -11.03 5.21
C ILE A 116 12.64 -11.87 5.70
N SER A 117 11.41 -11.34 5.67
CA SER A 117 10.21 -11.99 6.17
C SER A 117 9.68 -13.05 5.20
N LYS A 118 9.02 -14.05 5.78
CA LYS A 118 8.28 -15.09 5.03
C LYS A 118 6.82 -14.71 4.77
N THR A 119 6.36 -13.58 5.28
CA THR A 119 4.98 -13.09 5.13
C THR A 119 4.98 -11.83 4.28
N ASP A 120 4.03 -11.71 3.37
CA ASP A 120 3.95 -10.59 2.41
C ASP A 120 3.24 -9.35 3.00
N TYR A 121 2.70 -9.46 4.22
CA TYR A 121 2.02 -8.37 4.90
C TYR A 121 2.64 -8.05 6.25
N HIS A 122 3.01 -6.80 6.39
CA HIS A 122 3.44 -6.19 7.64
C HIS A 122 2.73 -4.85 7.81
N PRO A 123 2.34 -4.45 9.04
CA PRO A 123 1.77 -3.11 9.27
C PRO A 123 2.80 -2.01 9.02
N LEU A 124 4.09 -2.30 9.22
CA LEU A 124 5.21 -1.41 8.97
C LEU A 124 6.15 -2.03 7.96
N ASP A 125 6.37 -1.34 6.85
CA ASP A 125 7.39 -1.66 5.86
C ASP A 125 8.59 -0.71 6.01
N ILE A 126 9.79 -1.23 5.74
CA ILE A 126 11.03 -0.46 5.72
C ILE A 126 11.62 -0.57 4.33
N TYR A 127 11.77 0.57 3.66
CA TYR A 127 12.34 0.62 2.33
C TYR A 127 13.73 1.20 2.34
N LEU A 128 14.64 0.55 1.61
CA LEU A 128 15.87 1.17 1.12
C LEU A 128 15.58 1.78 -0.24
N ILE A 129 16.05 3.02 -0.46
CA ILE A 129 15.81 3.77 -1.68
C ILE A 129 17.16 4.15 -2.28
N GLY A 130 17.30 3.94 -3.58
CA GLY A 130 18.43 4.40 -4.36
C GLY A 130 17.95 5.02 -5.67
N GLY A 131 18.42 6.21 -6.01
CA GLY A 131 17.90 6.94 -7.15
C GLY A 131 18.95 7.76 -7.89
N VAL A 132 18.61 8.06 -9.13
CA VAL A 132 19.38 8.97 -9.99
C VAL A 132 18.42 9.99 -10.59
N GLY A 133 18.88 11.23 -10.73
CA GLY A 133 18.01 12.27 -11.23
C GLY A 133 18.73 13.52 -11.66
N LEU A 134 17.92 14.52 -11.90
CA LEU A 134 18.36 15.87 -12.28
C LEU A 134 17.79 16.89 -11.31
N ASN A 135 18.62 17.83 -10.94
CA ASN A 135 18.25 18.99 -10.16
C ASN A 135 18.38 20.25 -11.01
N ASN A 136 17.37 21.11 -10.95
CA ASN A 136 17.44 22.45 -11.51
C ASN A 136 17.29 23.47 -10.39
N ALA A 137 18.26 24.37 -10.24
CA ALA A 137 18.24 25.45 -9.27
C ALA A 137 18.27 26.80 -9.98
N TRP A 138 17.52 27.78 -9.46
CA TRP A 138 17.40 29.12 -10.05
C TRP A 138 17.05 30.16 -9.00
N ASP A 139 16.93 31.42 -9.42
CA ASP A 139 16.51 32.56 -8.58
C ASP A 139 17.33 32.68 -7.29
N THR A 140 18.66 32.67 -7.47
CA THR A 140 19.61 32.83 -6.36
C THR A 140 19.76 34.29 -5.95
N ASP A 141 19.66 34.58 -4.66
CA ASP A 141 19.93 35.89 -4.11
C ASP A 141 21.35 36.38 -4.51
N ILE A 142 21.46 37.64 -4.90
CA ILE A 142 22.77 38.25 -5.17
C ILE A 142 23.55 38.37 -3.88
N ILE A 143 24.75 37.82 -3.87
CA ILE A 143 25.66 37.89 -2.71
C ILE A 143 26.59 39.12 -2.89
N PRO A 144 26.46 40.16 -2.07
CA PRO A 144 27.31 41.36 -2.17
C PRO A 144 28.81 41.00 -2.07
N GLY A 145 29.59 41.48 -3.01
CA GLY A 145 31.05 41.27 -3.03
C GLY A 145 31.52 39.95 -3.65
N LEU A 146 30.62 39.08 -4.06
CA LEU A 146 30.94 37.88 -4.82
C LEU A 146 30.66 38.14 -6.31
N SER A 147 31.70 38.36 -7.09
CA SER A 147 31.59 38.76 -8.51
C SER A 147 31.07 37.62 -9.44
N ALA A 148 30.86 36.44 -8.93
CA ALA A 148 30.46 35.24 -9.69
C ALA A 148 29.23 34.53 -9.16
N THR A 149 28.23 35.26 -8.65
CA THR A 149 26.96 34.64 -8.32
C THR A 149 26.25 34.29 -9.62
N ASP A 150 26.19 33.02 -9.97
CA ASP A 150 25.41 32.55 -11.11
C ASP A 150 23.90 32.53 -10.75
N THR A 151 23.19 33.57 -11.16
CA THR A 151 21.74 33.71 -10.94
C THR A 151 20.91 32.96 -11.96
N LYS A 152 21.53 32.34 -12.97
CA LYS A 152 20.88 31.62 -14.05
C LYS A 152 20.42 30.25 -13.60
N ASN A 153 19.61 29.62 -14.40
CA ASN A 153 19.22 28.22 -14.22
C ASN A 153 20.44 27.29 -14.27
N ARG A 154 20.58 26.48 -13.25
CA ARG A 154 21.68 25.53 -13.11
C ARG A 154 21.13 24.12 -13.05
N LEU A 155 21.39 23.36 -14.11
CA LEU A 155 21.08 21.95 -14.16
C LEU A 155 22.25 21.16 -13.57
N SER A 156 21.98 20.28 -12.64
CA SER A 156 22.95 19.38 -12.01
C SER A 156 22.41 17.94 -11.95
N HIS A 157 23.32 16.97 -11.86
CA HIS A 157 22.93 15.60 -11.53
C HIS A 157 22.50 15.50 -10.06
N ASN A 158 21.73 14.49 -9.76
CA ASN A 158 21.39 14.07 -8.39
C ASN A 158 21.59 12.55 -8.27
N PHE A 159 22.37 12.14 -7.27
CA PHE A 159 22.42 10.76 -6.80
C PHE A 159 21.82 10.70 -5.42
N ARG A 160 20.82 9.83 -5.24
CA ARG A 160 20.06 9.74 -4.01
C ARG A 160 20.26 8.36 -3.36
N VAL A 161 20.41 8.37 -2.04
CA VAL A 161 20.26 7.19 -1.20
C VAL A 161 19.41 7.56 0.01
N GLY A 162 18.50 6.68 0.41
CA GLY A 162 17.62 6.96 1.53
C GLY A 162 16.94 5.75 2.12
N GLY A 163 16.17 6.00 3.16
CA GLY A 163 15.33 5.00 3.82
C GLY A 163 13.96 5.58 4.13
N MET A 164 12.94 4.75 4.02
CA MET A 164 11.55 5.12 4.31
C MET A 164 10.90 4.09 5.22
N LEU A 165 10.22 4.57 6.24
CA LEU A 165 9.30 3.82 7.06
C LEU A 165 7.89 4.07 6.52
N ASP A 166 7.16 3.03 6.13
CA ASP A 166 5.80 3.12 5.58
C ASP A 166 4.83 2.33 6.48
N TYR A 167 4.03 3.04 7.25
CA TYR A 167 3.04 2.46 8.14
C TYR A 167 1.65 2.42 7.49
N LYS A 168 1.09 1.23 7.33
CA LYS A 168 -0.22 0.99 6.71
C LYS A 168 -1.33 1.35 7.70
N VAL A 169 -2.03 2.46 7.46
CA VAL A 169 -3.15 2.93 8.31
C VAL A 169 -4.50 2.41 7.81
N ALA A 170 -4.60 2.12 6.53
CA ALA A 170 -5.76 1.52 5.90
C ALA A 170 -5.32 0.70 4.68
N ARG A 171 -6.23 -0.03 4.06
CA ARG A 171 -5.92 -0.88 2.90
C ARG A 171 -5.15 -0.15 1.79
N ASN A 172 -5.62 1.03 1.40
CA ASN A 172 -5.05 1.82 0.32
C ASN A 172 -4.18 2.99 0.80
N TRP A 173 -4.11 3.23 2.13
CA TRP A 173 -3.43 4.38 2.69
C TRP A 173 -2.31 3.98 3.63
N SER A 174 -1.18 4.63 3.48
CA SER A 174 -0.08 4.56 4.45
C SER A 174 0.46 5.95 4.78
N ILE A 175 1.04 6.07 5.97
CA ILE A 175 1.82 7.22 6.41
C ILE A 175 3.27 6.81 6.33
N ASN A 176 4.10 7.69 5.78
CA ASN A 176 5.52 7.40 5.64
C ASN A 176 6.40 8.50 6.23
N LEU A 177 7.56 8.08 6.72
CA LEU A 177 8.64 8.94 7.17
C LEU A 177 9.88 8.58 6.35
N GLU A 178 10.43 9.53 5.63
CA GLU A 178 11.52 9.32 4.68
C GLU A 178 12.71 10.23 4.98
N PHE A 179 13.91 9.65 4.93
CA PHE A 179 15.19 10.34 5.07
C PHE A 179 16.03 10.05 3.85
N ASN A 180 16.56 11.11 3.21
CA ASN A 180 17.43 10.96 2.06
C ASN A 180 18.70 11.83 2.19
N ALA A 181 19.78 11.29 1.64
CA ALA A 181 21.01 12.01 1.32
C ALA A 181 21.12 12.08 -0.21
N ASN A 182 21.29 13.29 -0.71
CA ASN A 182 21.43 13.59 -2.14
C ASN A 182 22.81 14.16 -2.39
N SER A 183 23.55 13.60 -3.34
CA SER A 183 24.80 14.16 -3.86
C SER A 183 24.49 14.90 -5.16
N LEU A 184 24.76 16.19 -5.17
CA LEU A 184 24.45 17.12 -6.24
C LEU A 184 25.76 17.74 -6.75
N SER A 185 25.81 18.10 -8.03
CA SER A 185 27.00 18.76 -8.54
C SER A 185 27.25 20.08 -7.82
N ASP A 186 28.52 20.50 -7.71
CA ASP A 186 29.00 21.75 -7.12
C ASP A 186 28.33 23.04 -7.68
N ARG A 187 27.59 22.91 -8.77
CA ARG A 187 26.76 24.00 -9.35
C ARG A 187 25.44 24.23 -8.62
N TYR A 188 24.99 23.29 -7.81
CA TYR A 188 23.66 23.31 -7.21
C TYR A 188 23.42 24.58 -6.36
N ASN A 189 24.35 24.91 -5.49
CA ASN A 189 24.19 25.99 -4.53
C ASN A 189 24.68 27.38 -5.07
N ALA A 190 25.03 27.51 -6.34
CA ALA A 190 25.57 28.69 -7.00
C ALA A 190 26.98 29.12 -6.61
N ILE A 191 27.68 28.34 -5.83
CA ILE A 191 29.05 28.65 -5.37
C ILE A 191 29.94 27.48 -5.74
N TYR A 192 30.92 27.77 -6.56
CA TYR A 192 31.92 26.79 -6.96
C TYR A 192 33.05 26.77 -5.94
N TYR A 193 33.17 25.72 -5.16
CA TYR A 193 34.24 25.57 -4.18
C TYR A 193 34.85 24.17 -4.28
N SER A 194 36.09 24.08 -4.71
CA SER A 194 36.94 22.89 -4.75
C SER A 194 36.50 21.69 -5.63
N GLY A 195 35.50 21.79 -6.46
CA GLY A 195 35.11 20.75 -7.40
C GLY A 195 34.54 19.46 -6.76
N ASN A 196 34.11 19.53 -5.52
CA ASN A 196 33.43 18.44 -4.82
C ASN A 196 31.91 18.62 -4.90
N ASP A 197 31.16 17.51 -4.99
CA ASP A 197 29.71 17.52 -4.98
C ASP A 197 29.14 18.10 -3.69
N ASP A 198 28.03 18.84 -3.81
CA ASP A 198 27.23 19.30 -2.69
C ASP A 198 26.35 18.19 -2.13
N TRP A 199 26.18 18.19 -0.82
CA TRP A 199 25.29 17.26 -0.16
C TRP A 199 24.02 17.95 0.34
N GLN A 200 22.86 17.35 0.05
CA GLN A 200 21.57 17.78 0.59
C GLN A 200 20.95 16.64 1.38
N PHE A 201 20.50 16.94 2.58
CA PHE A 201 19.79 15.99 3.44
C PHE A 201 18.33 16.42 3.55
N THR A 202 17.40 15.46 3.45
CA THR A 202 15.96 15.70 3.58
C THR A 202 15.36 14.75 4.60
N ALA A 203 14.40 15.27 5.38
CA ALA A 203 13.55 14.49 6.27
C ALA A 203 12.09 14.88 6.00
N GLN A 204 11.28 13.94 5.56
CA GLN A 204 9.92 14.19 5.07
C GLN A 204 8.92 13.21 5.70
N LEU A 205 7.77 13.73 6.09
CA LEU A 205 6.59 12.97 6.52
C LEU A 205 5.54 13.09 5.43
N GLY A 206 4.83 12.02 5.13
CA GLY A 206 3.82 12.05 4.08
C GLY A 206 2.80 10.94 4.15
N VAL A 207 1.97 10.92 3.10
CA VAL A 207 0.95 9.92 2.88
C VAL A 207 1.12 9.31 1.50
N THR A 208 0.82 8.01 1.40
CA THR A 208 0.81 7.28 0.14
C THR A 208 -0.55 6.65 -0.08
N TYR A 209 -1.10 6.81 -1.26
CA TYR A 209 -2.31 6.15 -1.72
C TYR A 209 -1.95 5.06 -2.74
N LYS A 210 -2.39 3.82 -2.48
CA LYS A 210 -2.13 2.63 -3.30
C LYS A 210 -3.32 2.37 -4.22
N ILE A 211 -3.04 2.20 -5.52
CA ILE A 211 -4.02 2.03 -6.60
C ILE A 211 -3.85 0.62 -7.16
N GLY A 212 -4.96 -0.03 -7.53
CA GLY A 212 -4.90 -1.38 -8.12
C GLY A 212 -4.91 -2.50 -7.08
N LEU A 213 -5.06 -2.18 -5.79
CA LEU A 213 -5.36 -3.21 -4.79
C LEU A 213 -6.79 -3.73 -5.01
N PRO A 214 -7.00 -5.07 -4.97
CA PRO A 214 -8.31 -5.65 -5.16
C PRO A 214 -9.31 -5.10 -4.14
N HIS A 215 -10.51 -4.76 -4.58
CA HIS A 215 -11.58 -4.26 -3.71
C HIS A 215 -12.59 -5.36 -3.42
N LYS A 216 -12.99 -5.47 -2.15
CA LYS A 216 -14.12 -6.31 -1.76
C LYS A 216 -15.41 -5.60 -2.17
N VAL A 217 -16.18 -6.17 -3.07
CA VAL A 217 -17.49 -5.61 -3.48
C VAL A 217 -18.51 -5.94 -2.37
N LYS A 218 -19.04 -4.88 -1.72
CA LYS A 218 -20.04 -5.03 -0.66
C LYS A 218 -21.36 -5.52 -1.26
N GLY A 219 -21.81 -6.72 -0.84
CA GLY A 219 -23.12 -7.28 -1.25
C GLY A 219 -23.07 -8.33 -2.36
N ASP A 220 -21.91 -8.71 -2.87
CA ASP A 220 -21.77 -9.85 -3.76
C ASP A 220 -21.54 -11.13 -2.94
N PRO A 221 -22.44 -12.13 -3.02
CA PRO A 221 -22.22 -13.43 -2.37
C PRO A 221 -20.96 -14.14 -2.89
N ASN A 222 -20.42 -13.74 -4.06
CA ASN A 222 -19.14 -14.16 -4.61
C ASN A 222 -18.00 -13.16 -4.34
N SER A 223 -18.12 -12.25 -3.41
CA SER A 223 -17.12 -11.20 -3.13
C SER A 223 -15.74 -11.72 -2.64
N ASN A 224 -15.53 -13.04 -2.64
CA ASN A 224 -14.21 -13.67 -2.56
C ASN A 224 -13.49 -13.71 -3.92
N ILE A 225 -14.15 -13.30 -5.01
CA ILE A 225 -13.52 -13.15 -6.32
C ILE A 225 -12.87 -11.75 -6.35
N ILE A 226 -11.56 -11.74 -6.35
CA ILE A 226 -10.76 -10.54 -6.56
C ILE A 226 -10.94 -10.14 -8.02
N VAL A 227 -11.74 -9.09 -8.29
CA VAL A 227 -11.83 -8.50 -9.61
C VAL A 227 -10.63 -7.57 -9.78
N ASP A 228 -9.73 -7.92 -10.68
CA ASP A 228 -8.63 -7.05 -11.10
C ASP A 228 -9.24 -5.85 -11.88
N PRO A 229 -9.05 -4.61 -11.42
CA PRO A 229 -9.60 -3.43 -12.11
C PRO A 229 -8.99 -3.18 -13.50
N THR A 230 -7.97 -3.91 -13.90
CA THR A 230 -7.35 -3.80 -15.24
C THR A 230 -8.13 -4.55 -16.33
N THR A 231 -9.15 -5.35 -15.97
CA THR A 231 -9.94 -6.13 -16.93
C THR A 231 -11.20 -5.39 -17.44
N ILE A 232 -11.43 -4.13 -17.06
CA ILE A 232 -12.51 -3.31 -17.61
C ILE A 232 -12.01 -2.56 -18.85
N GLY A 233 -11.88 -3.31 -19.94
CA GLY A 233 -11.52 -2.72 -21.22
C GLY A 233 -11.44 -3.72 -22.34
N ALA A 234 -12.55 -4.32 -22.74
CA ALA A 234 -12.93 -4.74 -24.08
C ALA A 234 -14.05 -5.79 -24.03
N GLY A 235 -15.23 -5.42 -24.45
CA GLY A 235 -16.34 -6.38 -24.62
C GLY A 235 -17.65 -5.64 -24.85
N THR A 236 -17.87 -5.31 -26.10
CA THR A 236 -19.01 -4.65 -26.72
C THR A 236 -20.30 -5.48 -26.58
N GLU A 237 -21.44 -4.74 -26.43
CA GLU A 237 -22.80 -5.01 -26.96
C GLU A 237 -23.64 -6.07 -26.25
N THR A 238 -24.87 -5.87 -26.02
CA THR A 238 -26.08 -5.23 -26.47
C THR A 238 -27.22 -5.71 -25.60
N GLY A 239 -28.08 -4.85 -25.16
CA GLY A 239 -29.30 -5.27 -24.46
C GLY A 239 -30.16 -4.06 -24.05
N SER A 240 -30.92 -3.57 -25.02
CA SER A 240 -31.96 -2.56 -24.86
C SER A 240 -32.99 -2.96 -23.80
N ALA A 241 -33.24 -2.13 -22.82
CA ALA A 241 -34.51 -2.08 -22.13
C ALA A 241 -34.83 -0.67 -21.66
N ASN A 242 -35.79 -0.13 -22.34
CA ASN A 242 -36.54 1.10 -22.16
C ASN A 242 -37.22 1.11 -20.77
N THR A 243 -37.03 2.13 -19.97
CA THR A 243 -38.01 2.46 -18.93
C THR A 243 -38.07 3.98 -18.70
N ASN A 244 -39.21 4.52 -19.04
CA ASN A 244 -39.65 5.89 -18.82
C ASN A 244 -39.61 6.23 -17.32
N VAL A 245 -38.95 7.32 -16.98
CA VAL A 245 -39.05 7.93 -15.66
C VAL A 245 -40.08 9.05 -15.75
N ASN A 246 -41.18 8.90 -15.03
CA ASN A 246 -42.18 9.93 -14.83
C ASN A 246 -41.85 10.63 -13.50
N ILE A 247 -41.68 11.95 -13.58
CA ILE A 247 -41.43 12.78 -12.40
C ILE A 247 -42.76 13.41 -12.00
N ASP A 248 -43.31 13.01 -10.85
CA ASP A 248 -44.40 13.75 -10.22
C ASP A 248 -44.29 13.82 -8.69
N LYS A 249 -44.20 15.07 -8.23
CA LYS A 249 -44.75 15.75 -7.05
C LYS A 249 -44.59 15.14 -5.64
N PRO A 250 -44.13 15.91 -4.64
CA PRO A 250 -43.95 15.45 -3.26
C PRO A 250 -45.29 15.35 -2.50
N ALA A 251 -45.47 14.23 -1.81
CA ALA A 251 -46.58 13.97 -0.89
C ALA A 251 -46.15 14.23 0.58
N PRO A 252 -47.10 14.50 1.49
CA PRO A 252 -46.84 14.94 2.87
C PRO A 252 -46.34 13.80 3.77
N ALA A 253 -45.64 14.17 4.85
CA ALA A 253 -44.97 13.29 5.79
C ALA A 253 -45.94 12.31 6.48
N PRO A 254 -45.58 11.01 6.61
CA PRO A 254 -46.36 10.05 7.37
C PRO A 254 -45.94 10.02 8.85
N THR A 255 -46.95 9.81 9.69
CA THR A 255 -46.97 9.52 11.13
C THR A 255 -46.05 8.33 11.48
N PRO A 256 -45.39 8.34 12.67
CA PRO A 256 -44.45 7.26 13.00
C PRO A 256 -45.16 5.91 13.18
N ALA A 257 -44.67 4.92 12.43
CA ALA A 257 -45.13 3.55 12.51
C ALA A 257 -44.50 2.80 13.70
N PRO A 258 -45.20 1.77 14.27
CA PRO A 258 -44.65 0.98 15.38
C PRO A 258 -43.41 0.20 14.96
N ALA A 259 -42.53 -0.06 15.93
CA ALA A 259 -41.23 -0.71 15.75
C ALA A 259 -41.33 -2.02 14.95
N PRO A 260 -40.45 -2.26 13.97
CA PRO A 260 -40.50 -3.49 13.18
C PRO A 260 -40.13 -4.70 14.03
N THR A 261 -40.94 -5.73 13.91
CA THR A 261 -40.65 -7.10 14.34
C THR A 261 -39.33 -7.54 13.70
N PRO A 262 -38.42 -8.22 14.43
CA PRO A 262 -37.16 -8.69 13.83
C PRO A 262 -37.44 -9.56 12.61
N ALA A 263 -36.84 -9.16 11.49
CA ALA A 263 -36.90 -9.91 10.25
C ALA A 263 -36.33 -11.32 10.46
N PRO A 264 -36.87 -12.38 9.81
CA PRO A 264 -36.32 -13.71 9.89
C PRO A 264 -34.88 -13.71 9.40
N VAL A 265 -33.98 -14.27 10.21
CA VAL A 265 -32.58 -14.47 9.85
C VAL A 265 -32.56 -15.37 8.62
N VAL A 266 -32.21 -14.80 7.46
CA VAL A 266 -31.97 -15.59 6.24
C VAL A 266 -30.70 -16.41 6.55
N LYS A 267 -30.89 -17.72 6.72
CA LYS A 267 -29.77 -18.66 6.83
C LYS A 267 -29.08 -18.71 5.48
N ASP A 268 -27.78 -18.49 5.49
CA ASP A 268 -26.94 -18.57 4.29
C ASP A 268 -26.70 -20.05 3.99
N ASP A 269 -27.36 -20.58 2.95
CA ASP A 269 -27.37 -22.00 2.60
C ASP A 269 -26.02 -22.56 2.14
N ASN A 270 -24.99 -21.70 2.00
CA ASN A 270 -23.66 -22.10 1.54
C ASN A 270 -22.56 -21.33 2.28
N ILE A 271 -21.44 -21.99 2.53
CA ILE A 271 -20.22 -21.34 3.02
C ILE A 271 -19.01 -21.72 2.14
N THR A 272 -18.16 -20.75 1.82
CA THR A 272 -16.87 -21.01 1.15
C THR A 272 -15.76 -20.33 1.93
N ARG A 273 -14.66 -21.06 2.19
CA ARG A 273 -13.45 -20.52 2.82
C ARG A 273 -12.20 -21.06 2.16
N ASN A 274 -11.22 -20.18 1.96
CA ASN A 274 -9.93 -20.49 1.38
C ASN A 274 -8.88 -20.54 2.50
N ILE A 275 -8.25 -21.71 2.68
CA ILE A 275 -7.21 -21.96 3.67
C ILE A 275 -5.87 -22.00 2.96
N PHE A 276 -5.06 -20.97 3.17
CA PHE A 276 -3.77 -20.79 2.48
C PHE A 276 -2.62 -21.43 3.24
N PHE A 277 -1.57 -21.79 2.49
CA PHE A 277 -0.38 -22.46 3.03
C PHE A 277 0.89 -21.81 2.48
N GLY A 278 1.91 -21.74 3.32
CA GLY A 278 3.25 -21.36 2.91
C GLY A 278 3.90 -22.39 1.97
N LEU A 279 5.04 -22.02 1.40
CA LEU A 279 5.85 -22.92 0.58
C LEU A 279 6.28 -24.13 1.40
N ARG A 280 6.01 -25.33 0.88
CA ARG A 280 6.27 -26.63 1.56
C ARG A 280 5.52 -26.81 2.89
N GLU A 281 4.53 -25.99 3.18
CA GLU A 281 3.69 -26.13 4.36
C GLU A 281 2.40 -26.91 4.04
N THR A 282 2.02 -27.73 5.02
CA THR A 282 0.78 -28.54 5.00
C THR A 282 0.00 -28.43 6.30
N LYS A 283 0.57 -27.75 7.32
CA LYS A 283 -0.09 -27.50 8.60
C LYS A 283 -0.91 -26.21 8.51
N VAL A 284 -2.15 -26.24 8.97
CA VAL A 284 -2.99 -25.05 9.06
C VAL A 284 -2.40 -24.07 10.09
N SER A 285 -2.10 -22.85 9.66
CA SER A 285 -1.55 -21.81 10.53
C SER A 285 -2.57 -21.28 11.54
N ALA A 286 -2.13 -20.58 12.57
CA ALA A 286 -3.03 -20.01 13.57
C ALA A 286 -4.02 -18.99 12.97
N THR A 287 -3.58 -18.22 11.98
CA THR A 287 -4.43 -17.27 11.22
C THR A 287 -5.51 -17.98 10.42
N GLU A 288 -5.17 -19.09 9.78
CA GLU A 288 -6.13 -19.89 8.99
C GLU A 288 -7.10 -20.69 9.86
N GLN A 289 -6.74 -20.96 11.13
CA GLN A 289 -7.63 -21.60 12.11
C GLN A 289 -8.92 -20.80 12.37
N ALA A 290 -8.86 -19.46 12.30
CA ALA A 290 -10.02 -18.60 12.47
C ALA A 290 -11.09 -18.90 11.37
N LYS A 291 -10.66 -19.02 10.11
CA LYS A 291 -11.52 -19.36 8.98
C LYS A 291 -12.15 -20.76 9.13
N LEU A 292 -11.37 -21.73 9.64
CA LEU A 292 -11.93 -23.07 9.93
C LEU A 292 -12.96 -23.04 11.07
N ASN A 293 -12.78 -22.17 12.06
CA ASN A 293 -13.79 -22.02 13.13
C ASN A 293 -15.11 -21.48 12.59
N GLU A 294 -15.08 -20.59 11.59
CA GLU A 294 -16.31 -20.13 10.91
C GLU A 294 -17.01 -21.28 10.17
N VAL A 295 -16.26 -22.12 9.45
CA VAL A 295 -16.80 -23.30 8.79
C VAL A 295 -17.44 -24.27 9.81
N VAL A 296 -16.76 -24.50 10.94
CA VAL A 296 -17.27 -25.35 12.01
C VAL A 296 -18.54 -24.79 12.64
N LYS A 297 -18.58 -23.48 12.88
CA LYS A 297 -19.78 -22.79 13.38
C LYS A 297 -20.94 -22.99 12.43
N TRP A 298 -20.76 -22.71 11.15
CA TRP A 298 -21.78 -22.87 10.11
C TRP A 298 -22.24 -24.30 10.01
N LEU A 299 -21.33 -25.31 10.00
CA LEU A 299 -21.71 -26.74 9.95
C LEU A 299 -22.47 -27.21 11.19
N LYS A 300 -22.33 -26.59 12.35
CA LYS A 300 -23.10 -26.85 13.55
C LYS A 300 -24.51 -26.25 13.46
N GLU A 301 -24.65 -25.11 12.80
CA GLU A 301 -25.92 -24.43 12.54
C GLU A 301 -26.73 -25.12 11.42
N HIS A 302 -26.04 -25.92 10.55
CA HIS A 302 -26.60 -26.69 9.43
C HIS A 302 -26.29 -28.18 9.56
N PRO A 303 -27.04 -28.95 10.38
CA PRO A 303 -26.71 -30.35 10.71
C PRO A 303 -26.70 -31.30 9.51
N THR A 304 -27.49 -31.01 8.46
CA THR A 304 -27.62 -31.83 7.24
C THR A 304 -26.57 -31.48 6.19
N ALA A 305 -25.96 -30.31 6.27
CA ALA A 305 -25.01 -29.82 5.30
C ALA A 305 -23.74 -30.70 5.20
N LYS A 306 -23.23 -30.82 3.98
CA LYS A 306 -21.96 -31.50 3.67
C LYS A 306 -20.89 -30.48 3.30
N VAL A 307 -19.65 -30.82 3.50
CA VAL A 307 -18.50 -29.97 3.17
C VAL A 307 -17.54 -30.69 2.22
N THR A 308 -17.16 -30.02 1.15
CA THR A 308 -16.10 -30.46 0.22
C THR A 308 -14.82 -29.70 0.52
N VAL A 309 -13.71 -30.42 0.68
CA VAL A 309 -12.37 -29.91 1.01
C VAL A 309 -11.46 -30.27 -0.14
N THR A 310 -11.11 -29.30 -1.00
CA THR A 310 -10.27 -29.52 -2.19
C THR A 310 -8.93 -28.83 -2.06
N GLY A 311 -7.85 -29.58 -2.12
CA GLY A 311 -6.48 -29.08 -2.03
C GLY A 311 -5.88 -28.76 -3.41
N TYR A 312 -5.07 -27.70 -3.45
CA TYR A 312 -4.36 -27.21 -4.63
C TYR A 312 -2.89 -26.94 -4.31
N ALA A 313 -2.07 -26.87 -5.36
CA ALA A 313 -0.69 -26.48 -5.28
C ALA A 313 -0.35 -25.53 -6.44
N ASP A 314 0.59 -24.63 -6.21
CA ASP A 314 1.10 -23.73 -7.24
C ASP A 314 1.92 -24.50 -8.30
N LYS A 315 1.86 -24.04 -9.56
CA LYS A 315 2.55 -24.70 -10.67
C LYS A 315 4.01 -24.27 -10.88
N ASN A 316 4.42 -23.13 -10.29
CA ASN A 316 5.74 -22.55 -10.51
C ASN A 316 6.79 -23.10 -9.54
N THR A 317 6.38 -23.88 -8.51
CA THR A 317 7.32 -24.52 -7.58
C THR A 317 7.11 -26.04 -7.56
N GLY A 318 8.19 -26.78 -7.34
CA GLY A 318 8.15 -28.24 -7.32
C GLY A 318 8.02 -28.88 -8.72
N ASN A 319 7.46 -30.08 -8.75
CA ASN A 319 7.06 -30.80 -9.94
C ASN A 319 5.67 -31.42 -9.74
N LYS A 320 5.09 -31.99 -10.78
CA LYS A 320 3.73 -32.53 -10.77
C LYS A 320 3.47 -33.50 -9.62
N ASP A 321 4.40 -34.41 -9.33
CA ASP A 321 4.25 -35.42 -8.26
C ASP A 321 4.35 -34.79 -6.87
N ILE A 322 5.28 -33.87 -6.72
CA ILE A 322 5.45 -33.09 -5.47
C ILE A 322 4.21 -32.24 -5.22
N ASN A 323 3.71 -31.55 -6.23
CA ASN A 323 2.54 -30.67 -6.13
C ASN A 323 1.26 -31.47 -5.85
N ALA A 324 1.07 -32.63 -6.49
CA ALA A 324 -0.03 -33.53 -6.17
C ALA A 324 0.01 -34.00 -4.71
N ARG A 325 1.20 -34.34 -4.22
CA ARG A 325 1.39 -34.75 -2.81
C ARG A 325 1.08 -33.62 -1.83
N TYR A 326 1.58 -32.40 -2.06
CA TYR A 326 1.30 -31.26 -1.18
C TYR A 326 -0.17 -30.85 -1.20
N ALA A 327 -0.82 -30.82 -2.36
CA ALA A 327 -2.24 -30.54 -2.48
C ALA A 327 -3.08 -31.56 -1.66
N LYS A 328 -2.78 -32.84 -1.77
CA LYS A 328 -3.43 -33.92 -0.99
C LYS A 328 -3.20 -33.74 0.50
N GLN A 329 -1.97 -33.54 0.94
CA GLN A 329 -1.62 -33.36 2.36
C GLN A 329 -2.28 -32.12 2.97
N ARG A 330 -2.42 -31.01 2.21
CA ARG A 330 -3.14 -29.80 2.64
C ARG A 330 -4.62 -30.09 2.86
N ALA A 331 -5.28 -30.73 1.89
CA ALA A 331 -6.68 -31.11 2.02
C ALA A 331 -6.91 -32.04 3.23
N GLU A 332 -6.08 -33.07 3.40
CA GLU A 332 -6.13 -33.98 4.53
C GLU A 332 -5.88 -33.26 5.86
N SER A 333 -5.00 -32.26 5.90
CA SER A 333 -4.73 -31.48 7.10
C SER A 333 -5.97 -30.67 7.53
N VAL A 334 -6.62 -30.00 6.58
CA VAL A 334 -7.88 -29.27 6.82
C VAL A 334 -8.97 -30.23 7.29
N THR A 335 -9.13 -31.38 6.62
CA THR A 335 -10.10 -32.42 7.02
C THR A 335 -9.86 -32.90 8.45
N ARG A 336 -8.60 -33.20 8.83
CA ARG A 336 -8.26 -33.58 10.22
C ARG A 336 -8.64 -32.50 11.23
N GLU A 337 -8.40 -31.24 10.91
CA GLU A 337 -8.77 -30.13 11.81
C GLU A 337 -10.29 -29.99 11.96
N LEU A 338 -11.07 -30.16 10.89
CA LEU A 338 -12.54 -30.18 10.97
C LEU A 338 -13.05 -31.34 11.83
N VAL A 339 -12.52 -32.55 11.65
CA VAL A 339 -12.85 -33.71 12.48
C VAL A 339 -12.48 -33.48 13.95
N LYS A 340 -11.29 -32.96 14.23
CA LYS A 340 -10.84 -32.60 15.58
C LYS A 340 -11.74 -31.57 16.26
N LYS A 341 -12.36 -30.68 15.48
CA LYS A 341 -13.34 -29.69 15.96
C LYS A 341 -14.76 -30.23 16.08
N GLY A 342 -14.95 -31.54 15.88
CA GLY A 342 -16.20 -32.23 16.11
C GLY A 342 -17.14 -32.40 14.91
N ILE A 343 -16.67 -32.13 13.69
CA ILE A 343 -17.44 -32.41 12.47
C ILE A 343 -17.28 -33.88 12.11
N GLN A 344 -18.43 -34.56 11.89
CA GLN A 344 -18.44 -35.98 11.51
C GLN A 344 -17.76 -36.22 10.16
N ALA A 345 -16.85 -37.19 10.09
CA ALA A 345 -16.13 -37.52 8.86
C ALA A 345 -17.05 -37.87 7.66
N SER A 346 -18.21 -38.43 7.92
CA SER A 346 -19.23 -38.74 6.89
C SER A 346 -19.79 -37.49 6.19
N ARG A 347 -19.65 -36.33 6.79
CA ARG A 347 -20.06 -35.03 6.22
C ARG A 347 -18.98 -34.37 5.40
N ILE A 348 -17.74 -34.91 5.39
CA ILE A 348 -16.60 -34.27 4.75
C ILE A 348 -16.17 -35.09 3.53
N SER A 349 -16.18 -34.48 2.37
CA SER A 349 -15.59 -35.03 1.13
C SER A 349 -14.25 -34.36 0.90
N THR A 350 -13.15 -35.13 0.77
CA THR A 350 -11.81 -34.64 0.57
C THR A 350 -11.30 -34.96 -0.82
N ASP A 351 -10.83 -33.96 -1.56
CA ASP A 351 -10.29 -34.08 -2.92
C ASP A 351 -8.99 -33.26 -3.07
N SER A 352 -8.25 -33.51 -4.14
CA SER A 352 -7.05 -32.70 -4.47
C SER A 352 -6.85 -32.62 -5.98
N LYS A 353 -6.47 -31.44 -6.46
CA LYS A 353 -6.27 -31.15 -7.89
C LYS A 353 -4.79 -30.97 -8.26
N GLY A 354 -3.86 -31.08 -7.27
CA GLY A 354 -2.45 -30.80 -7.51
C GLY A 354 -2.24 -29.40 -8.06
N ASP A 355 -1.44 -29.31 -9.11
CA ASP A 355 -1.18 -28.08 -9.90
C ASP A 355 -1.94 -28.06 -11.24
N LEU A 356 -2.82 -29.02 -11.47
CA LEU A 356 -3.60 -29.11 -12.72
C LEU A 356 -4.64 -28.00 -12.86
N VAL A 357 -5.14 -27.51 -11.74
CA VAL A 357 -6.11 -26.41 -11.67
C VAL A 357 -5.50 -25.31 -10.82
N GLN A 358 -5.52 -24.12 -11.35
CA GLN A 358 -5.03 -22.92 -10.64
C GLN A 358 -6.25 -22.02 -10.38
N PRO A 359 -6.89 -22.13 -9.18
CA PRO A 359 -8.09 -21.35 -8.88
C PRO A 359 -7.81 -19.85 -8.74
N PHE A 360 -6.55 -19.45 -8.58
CA PHE A 360 -6.15 -18.06 -8.44
C PHE A 360 -5.12 -17.66 -9.51
N ASN A 361 -5.19 -16.40 -9.95
CA ASN A 361 -4.25 -15.85 -10.93
C ASN A 361 -2.83 -15.69 -10.36
N ILE A 362 -2.73 -15.45 -9.04
CA ILE A 362 -1.44 -15.36 -8.34
C ILE A 362 -0.97 -16.78 -8.05
N ASN A 363 0.25 -17.09 -8.53
CA ASN A 363 0.79 -18.44 -8.41
C ASN A 363 0.80 -18.96 -6.98
N ASP A 364 1.25 -18.15 -6.03
CA ASP A 364 1.44 -18.54 -4.64
C ASP A 364 0.14 -18.80 -3.88
N ASP A 365 -0.95 -18.14 -4.29
CA ASP A 365 -2.29 -18.34 -3.74
C ASP A 365 -2.88 -19.72 -4.11
N ASN A 366 -2.31 -20.38 -5.11
CA ASN A 366 -2.69 -21.75 -5.44
C ASN A 366 -2.14 -22.80 -4.44
N ARG A 367 -1.35 -22.37 -3.45
CA ARG A 367 -1.05 -23.16 -2.26
C ARG A 367 -2.20 -23.10 -1.26
N VAL A 368 -3.36 -23.66 -1.64
CA VAL A 368 -4.64 -23.44 -0.94
C VAL A 368 -5.41 -24.75 -0.79
N THR A 369 -6.26 -24.77 0.22
CA THR A 369 -7.37 -25.73 0.33
C THR A 369 -8.68 -24.96 0.36
N ILE A 370 -9.53 -25.17 -0.62
CA ILE A 370 -10.85 -24.55 -0.72
C ILE A 370 -11.86 -25.45 0.00
N VAL A 371 -12.59 -24.87 0.94
CA VAL A 371 -13.61 -25.55 1.75
C VAL A 371 -14.98 -24.98 1.37
N ILE A 372 -15.86 -25.82 0.82
CA ILE A 372 -17.20 -25.42 0.38
C ILE A 372 -18.21 -26.26 1.15
N GLY A 373 -19.02 -25.62 2.01
CA GLY A 373 -20.18 -26.23 2.67
C GLY A 373 -21.47 -25.93 1.91
N LYS A 374 -22.31 -26.92 1.75
CA LYS A 374 -23.66 -26.83 1.13
C LYS A 374 -24.66 -27.60 1.93
N GLU A 375 -25.86 -27.04 2.09
CA GLU A 375 -27.01 -27.71 2.61
C GLU A 375 -27.74 -28.55 1.57
#